data_e8130a919a2c4f1b7bc9c552a4742b27
#
_entry.id   e8130a919a2c4f1b7bc9c552a4742b27
#
_cell.length_a   1.000
_cell.length_b   1.000
_cell.length_c   1.000
_cell.angle_alpha   90.00
_cell.angle_beta   90.00
_cell.angle_gamma   90.00
#
_symmetry.space_group_name_H-M   'P 1'
#
loop_
_entity.id
_entity.type
_entity.pdbx_description
1 polymer ?
#
loop_
_entity_poly.entity_id
_entity_poly.type
_entity_poly.pdbx_seq_one_letter_code
_entity_poly.pdbx_strand_id
1 'polypeptide(L)'
;MIDIEAEYSELSLFLKENNVLIPSKKNDLDVYEMIQQIFENNNPTTAFYIINLGEIIRQYKLWVETFPYIEARYAVKCNPNNVICQLLSLLGVGYDVASKNEINLVKDYVNDIDKIIFANPYKESSSIQYARSIDVDTTVFDSEDELYKIKLYHPKCKLLLRLKVDDQNSLCKFSKKFGADEDESRELIKLARDMNLNMTGISFHVGSGCFDATQYYRALDMCQRVFAIGKEYGFTFTMLDIGGGFPGYHDDISMKLLKDISIQVEKGIVDFFKDKYFIKNYDNNICVEESSPCLTVIAEPGRFFVQSSHTLLVNVIGKKIRNKDGHKTFCYSMNDGIYGSFNCIVFDHQKPQILPYNERDGENYESIVFGPTCDSMDTVCENIQLPELAIGEWCFIPNFGAYTVAAASDFNGFSKLRAFYILN
;
A
#
# COMPACT_ATOMS: atom_id res chain seq x y z
N MET A 1 -0.32 29.94 5.27
CA MET A 1 -1.60 30.06 4.52
C MET A 1 -1.37 29.32 3.22
N ILE A 2 -1.93 28.12 3.09
CA ILE A 2 -1.91 27.34 1.85
C ILE A 2 -2.76 28.14 0.85
N ASP A 3 -2.24 28.37 -0.33
CA ASP A 3 -2.94 29.14 -1.37
C ASP A 3 -4.04 28.25 -1.97
N ILE A 4 -5.24 28.36 -1.41
CA ILE A 4 -6.41 27.52 -1.76
C ILE A 4 -6.76 27.65 -3.26
N GLU A 5 -6.53 28.82 -3.89
CA GLU A 5 -6.79 29.03 -5.33
C GLU A 5 -5.77 28.27 -6.20
N ALA A 6 -4.51 28.17 -5.78
CA ALA A 6 -3.49 27.43 -6.49
C ALA A 6 -3.74 25.91 -6.41
N GLU A 7 -4.08 25.38 -5.24
CA GLU A 7 -4.45 23.96 -5.07
C GLU A 7 -5.68 23.56 -5.90
N TYR A 8 -6.70 24.43 -5.98
CA TYR A 8 -7.85 24.17 -6.84
C TYR A 8 -7.49 24.16 -8.32
N SER A 9 -6.53 24.98 -8.75
CA SER A 9 -6.08 25.00 -10.15
C SER A 9 -5.29 23.73 -10.53
N GLU A 10 -4.41 23.27 -9.65
CA GLU A 10 -3.61 22.04 -9.86
C GLU A 10 -4.48 20.79 -9.88
N LEU A 11 -5.39 20.65 -8.91
CA LEU A 11 -6.34 19.54 -8.89
C LEU A 11 -7.24 19.54 -10.13
N SER A 12 -7.74 20.69 -10.56
CA SER A 12 -8.58 20.80 -11.77
C SER A 12 -7.82 20.42 -13.04
N LEU A 13 -6.55 20.81 -13.16
CA LEU A 13 -5.68 20.42 -14.27
C LEU A 13 -5.43 18.91 -14.27
N PHE A 14 -5.07 18.35 -13.11
CA PHE A 14 -4.88 16.92 -12.92
C PHE A 14 -6.10 16.09 -13.34
N LEU A 15 -7.30 16.48 -12.91
CA LEU A 15 -8.54 15.78 -13.25
C LEU A 15 -8.77 15.78 -14.77
N LYS A 16 -8.51 16.90 -15.43
CA LYS A 16 -8.67 17.07 -16.88
C LYS A 16 -7.65 16.24 -17.67
N GLU A 17 -6.37 16.31 -17.29
CA GLU A 17 -5.28 15.59 -17.95
C GLU A 17 -5.46 14.07 -17.86
N ASN A 18 -6.01 13.58 -16.76
CA ASN A 18 -6.26 12.16 -16.55
C ASN A 18 -7.65 11.69 -17.00
N ASN A 19 -8.42 12.54 -17.71
CA ASN A 19 -9.76 12.23 -18.20
C ASN A 19 -10.68 11.67 -17.11
N VAL A 20 -10.63 12.27 -15.92
CA VAL A 20 -11.44 11.83 -14.77
C VAL A 20 -12.91 12.17 -15.01
N LEU A 21 -13.77 11.17 -14.88
CA LEU A 21 -15.21 11.35 -14.98
C LEU A 21 -15.73 11.97 -13.69
N ILE A 22 -16.35 13.15 -13.81
CA ILE A 22 -16.95 13.86 -12.68
C ILE A 22 -18.46 13.77 -12.84
N PRO A 23 -19.18 13.22 -11.86
CA PRO A 23 -20.63 13.14 -11.88
C PRO A 23 -21.27 14.54 -11.97
N SER A 24 -22.31 14.68 -12.78
CA SER A 24 -23.04 15.94 -12.96
C SER A 24 -23.91 16.34 -11.76
N LYS A 25 -24.18 15.41 -10.84
CA LYS A 25 -24.92 15.63 -9.59
C LYS A 25 -24.07 15.21 -8.39
N LYS A 26 -23.99 16.08 -7.38
CA LYS A 26 -23.25 15.86 -6.13
C LYS A 26 -23.86 14.81 -5.16
N ASN A 27 -24.85 14.06 -5.58
CA ASN A 27 -25.45 13.02 -4.75
C ASN A 27 -24.86 11.69 -5.19
N ASP A 28 -24.34 10.93 -4.22
CA ASP A 28 -23.84 9.56 -4.32
C ASP A 28 -24.27 8.84 -5.60
N LEU A 29 -23.54 9.08 -6.71
CA LEU A 29 -23.72 8.28 -7.90
C LEU A 29 -23.33 6.86 -7.52
N ASP A 30 -24.30 5.99 -7.53
CA ASP A 30 -24.10 4.56 -7.37
C ASP A 30 -23.01 4.13 -8.37
N VAL A 31 -22.09 3.31 -7.91
CA VAL A 31 -21.08 2.65 -8.76
C VAL A 31 -21.72 2.05 -10.02
N TYR A 32 -22.94 1.58 -9.91
CA TYR A 32 -23.75 1.04 -11.03
C TYR A 32 -24.04 2.07 -12.12
N GLU A 33 -24.43 3.30 -11.77
CA GLU A 33 -24.68 4.36 -12.78
C GLU A 33 -23.39 4.71 -13.55
N MET A 34 -22.26 4.68 -12.87
CA MET A 34 -20.97 4.95 -13.53
C MET A 34 -20.52 3.80 -14.42
N ILE A 35 -20.71 2.55 -13.98
CA ILE A 35 -20.51 1.37 -14.83
C ILE A 35 -21.37 1.50 -16.08
N GLN A 36 -22.64 1.84 -15.93
CA GLN A 36 -23.57 2.02 -17.06
C GLN A 36 -23.07 3.08 -18.03
N GLN A 37 -22.65 4.26 -17.57
CA GLN A 37 -22.08 5.31 -18.41
C GLN A 37 -20.82 4.85 -19.15
N ILE A 38 -19.94 4.05 -18.51
CA ILE A 38 -18.76 3.47 -19.14
C ILE A 38 -19.18 2.50 -20.25
N PHE A 39 -20.16 1.64 -20.01
CA PHE A 39 -20.67 0.72 -21.03
C PHE A 39 -21.28 1.46 -22.23
N GLU A 40 -22.10 2.47 -21.99
CA GLU A 40 -22.74 3.28 -23.03
C GLU A 40 -21.74 4.04 -23.91
N ASN A 41 -20.72 4.64 -23.27
CA ASN A 41 -19.77 5.51 -23.95
C ASN A 41 -18.56 4.76 -24.55
N ASN A 42 -18.15 3.62 -23.97
CA ASN A 42 -16.89 2.96 -24.31
C ASN A 42 -17.08 1.54 -24.87
N ASN A 43 -18.23 0.93 -24.65
CA ASN A 43 -18.56 -0.45 -25.06
C ASN A 43 -17.39 -1.45 -24.82
N PRO A 44 -16.91 -1.62 -23.57
CA PRO A 44 -15.71 -2.38 -23.27
C PRO A 44 -15.93 -3.87 -23.60
N THR A 45 -14.94 -4.50 -24.24
CA THR A 45 -14.93 -5.92 -24.57
C THR A 45 -13.97 -6.74 -23.72
N THR A 46 -13.10 -6.07 -22.98
CA THR A 46 -12.09 -6.67 -22.09
C THR A 46 -12.34 -6.23 -20.65
N ALA A 47 -11.83 -7.00 -19.69
CA ALA A 47 -11.88 -6.60 -18.29
C ALA A 47 -11.24 -5.22 -18.08
N PHE A 48 -11.69 -4.47 -17.07
CA PHE A 48 -11.18 -3.13 -16.77
C PHE A 48 -11.43 -2.76 -15.31
N TYR A 49 -10.70 -1.74 -14.85
CA TYR A 49 -10.89 -1.15 -13.53
C TYR A 49 -11.70 0.15 -13.59
N ILE A 50 -12.51 0.36 -12.56
CA ILE A 50 -12.99 1.68 -12.16
C ILE A 50 -12.23 2.07 -10.89
N ILE A 51 -11.57 3.24 -10.93
CA ILE A 51 -10.79 3.78 -9.81
C ILE A 51 -11.44 5.06 -9.33
N ASN A 52 -11.99 5.02 -8.11
CA ASN A 52 -12.61 6.17 -7.46
C ASN A 52 -11.54 7.01 -6.75
N LEU A 53 -11.14 8.12 -7.35
CA LEU A 53 -10.17 9.04 -6.77
C LEU A 53 -10.71 9.78 -5.54
N GLY A 54 -12.03 10.01 -5.47
CA GLY A 54 -12.68 10.58 -4.30
C GLY A 54 -12.53 9.70 -3.07
N GLU A 55 -12.52 8.38 -3.25
CA GLU A 55 -12.26 7.42 -2.18
C GLU A 55 -10.82 7.54 -1.66
N ILE A 56 -9.83 7.72 -2.52
CA ILE A 56 -8.44 7.95 -2.11
C ILE A 56 -8.32 9.24 -1.30
N ILE A 57 -9.02 10.30 -1.69
CA ILE A 57 -9.07 11.56 -0.94
C ILE A 57 -9.73 11.36 0.44
N ARG A 58 -10.81 10.56 0.52
CA ARG A 58 -11.44 10.21 1.81
C ARG A 58 -10.49 9.44 2.73
N GLN A 59 -9.75 8.48 2.18
CA GLN A 59 -8.74 7.73 2.92
C GLN A 59 -7.60 8.64 3.41
N TYR A 60 -7.17 9.60 2.61
CA TYR A 60 -6.18 10.58 3.05
C TYR A 60 -6.68 11.42 4.24
N LYS A 61 -7.92 11.91 4.17
CA LYS A 61 -8.53 12.66 5.28
C LYS A 61 -8.62 11.81 6.53
N LEU A 62 -9.07 10.57 6.40
CA LEU A 62 -9.13 9.60 7.51
C LEU A 62 -7.74 9.35 8.12
N TRP A 63 -6.68 9.28 7.29
CA TRP A 63 -5.31 9.16 7.78
C TRP A 63 -4.91 10.36 8.65
N VAL A 64 -5.10 11.56 8.15
CA VAL A 64 -4.74 12.81 8.86
C VAL A 64 -5.53 12.96 10.18
N GLU A 65 -6.80 12.55 10.19
CA GLU A 65 -7.63 12.57 11.40
C GLU A 65 -7.19 11.51 12.42
N THR A 66 -6.81 10.31 11.95
CA THR A 66 -6.45 9.18 12.83
C THR A 66 -5.01 9.27 13.33
N PHE A 67 -4.10 9.77 12.51
CA PHE A 67 -2.65 9.85 12.78
C PHE A 67 -2.10 11.25 12.49
N PRO A 68 -2.52 12.29 13.21
CA PRO A 68 -2.23 13.69 12.87
C PRO A 68 -0.75 14.07 12.90
N TYR A 69 0.08 13.28 13.59
CA TYR A 69 1.54 13.50 13.71
C TYR A 69 2.39 12.49 12.93
N ILE A 70 1.77 11.56 12.19
CA ILE A 70 2.48 10.54 11.42
C ILE A 70 2.39 10.85 9.94
N GLU A 71 3.54 11.16 9.33
CA GLU A 71 3.61 11.43 7.90
C GLU A 71 3.48 10.11 7.10
N ALA A 72 2.54 10.07 6.17
CA ALA A 72 2.38 8.91 5.30
C ALA A 72 3.43 8.91 4.17
N ARG A 73 4.02 7.75 3.92
CA ARG A 73 4.83 7.41 2.74
C ARG A 73 4.12 6.28 2.01
N TYR A 74 3.43 6.60 0.92
CA TYR A 74 2.65 5.59 0.18
C TYR A 74 3.56 4.46 -0.33
N ALA A 75 3.23 3.22 0.02
CA ALA A 75 3.96 2.04 -0.44
C ALA A 75 3.61 1.73 -1.90
N VAL A 76 4.42 2.21 -2.83
CA VAL A 76 4.19 2.14 -4.30
C VAL A 76 3.99 0.71 -4.77
N LYS A 77 4.69 -0.26 -4.17
CA LYS A 77 4.55 -1.71 -4.43
C LYS A 77 3.12 -2.24 -4.32
N CYS A 78 2.25 -1.56 -3.57
CA CYS A 78 0.87 -1.95 -3.39
C CYS A 78 0.05 -1.75 -4.68
N ASN A 79 0.22 -0.59 -5.32
CA ASN A 79 -0.39 -0.28 -6.62
C ASN A 79 0.39 0.85 -7.31
N PRO A 80 1.24 0.55 -8.31
CA PRO A 80 2.11 1.52 -8.98
C PRO A 80 1.38 2.29 -10.09
N ASN A 81 0.15 2.73 -9.85
CA ASN A 81 -0.62 3.51 -10.81
C ASN A 81 -0.20 4.97 -10.80
N ASN A 82 0.17 5.52 -11.95
CA ASN A 82 0.63 6.91 -12.12
C ASN A 82 -0.35 7.95 -11.56
N VAL A 83 -1.64 7.78 -11.87
CA VAL A 83 -2.69 8.75 -11.48
C VAL A 83 -2.87 8.77 -9.97
N ILE A 84 -2.81 7.59 -9.33
CA ILE A 84 -2.86 7.47 -7.87
C ILE A 84 -1.63 8.13 -7.23
N CYS A 85 -0.44 7.84 -7.75
CA CYS A 85 0.78 8.45 -7.24
C CYS A 85 0.73 9.98 -7.38
N GLN A 86 0.34 10.50 -8.54
CA GLN A 86 0.21 11.93 -8.75
C GLN A 86 -0.82 12.57 -7.79
N LEU A 87 -1.99 11.95 -7.59
CA LEU A 87 -2.99 12.43 -6.64
C LEU A 87 -2.47 12.47 -5.21
N LEU A 88 -1.83 11.38 -4.76
CA LEU A 88 -1.27 11.31 -3.40
C LEU A 88 -0.18 12.37 -3.17
N SER A 89 0.63 12.68 -4.19
CA SER A 89 1.58 13.78 -4.12
C SER A 89 0.91 15.15 -3.97
N LEU A 90 -0.15 15.42 -4.74
CA LEU A 90 -0.94 16.64 -4.60
C LEU A 90 -1.54 16.80 -3.20
N LEU A 91 -1.85 15.68 -2.53
CA LEU A 91 -2.30 15.65 -1.14
C LEU A 91 -1.14 15.76 -0.12
N GLY A 92 0.11 15.86 -0.57
CA GLY A 92 1.28 16.00 0.30
C GLY A 92 1.86 14.69 0.85
N VAL A 93 1.35 13.53 0.41
CA VAL A 93 1.87 12.19 0.78
C VAL A 93 3.23 11.96 0.10
N GLY A 94 4.17 11.37 0.85
CA GLY A 94 5.45 10.90 0.30
C GLY A 94 5.37 9.45 -0.20
N TYR A 95 6.54 8.81 -0.44
CA TYR A 95 6.57 7.46 -1.01
C TYR A 95 7.57 6.54 -0.33
N ASP A 96 7.14 5.30 -0.07
CA ASP A 96 8.00 4.13 0.12
C ASP A 96 8.21 3.46 -1.23
N VAL A 97 9.46 3.40 -1.67
CA VAL A 97 9.89 2.80 -2.94
C VAL A 97 10.85 1.64 -2.72
N ALA A 98 10.72 0.59 -3.52
CA ALA A 98 11.52 -0.62 -3.42
C ALA A 98 12.53 -0.80 -4.56
N SER A 99 12.49 0.04 -5.60
CA SER A 99 13.31 -0.12 -6.79
C SER A 99 13.57 1.21 -7.52
N LYS A 100 14.58 1.20 -8.39
CA LYS A 100 14.83 2.31 -9.31
C LYS A 100 13.61 2.68 -10.17
N ASN A 101 12.82 1.69 -10.58
CA ASN A 101 11.64 1.93 -11.40
C ASN A 101 10.53 2.64 -10.60
N GLU A 102 10.33 2.28 -9.33
CA GLU A 102 9.39 2.98 -8.46
C GLU A 102 9.86 4.40 -8.13
N ILE A 103 11.19 4.61 -7.94
CA ILE A 103 11.74 5.97 -7.82
C ILE A 103 11.41 6.78 -9.08
N ASN A 104 11.66 6.24 -10.28
CA ASN A 104 11.35 6.92 -11.54
C ASN A 104 9.87 7.25 -11.71
N LEU A 105 8.99 6.40 -11.18
CA LEU A 105 7.56 6.61 -11.23
C LEU A 105 7.12 7.86 -10.44
N VAL A 106 7.76 8.13 -9.28
CA VAL A 106 7.26 9.13 -8.33
C VAL A 106 8.10 10.39 -8.20
N LYS A 107 9.38 10.37 -8.63
CA LYS A 107 10.33 11.47 -8.39
C LYS A 107 9.89 12.83 -8.96
N ASP A 108 9.17 12.81 -10.08
CA ASP A 108 8.73 14.03 -10.77
C ASP A 108 7.39 14.58 -10.19
N TYR A 109 6.76 13.85 -9.27
CA TYR A 109 5.53 14.28 -8.60
C TYR A 109 5.78 14.96 -7.27
N VAL A 110 6.86 14.60 -6.56
CA VAL A 110 7.15 15.18 -5.24
C VAL A 110 7.77 16.56 -5.35
N ASN A 111 7.28 17.50 -4.53
CA ASN A 111 7.88 18.83 -4.39
C ASN A 111 9.13 18.82 -3.50
N ASP A 112 9.29 17.77 -2.67
CA ASP A 112 10.38 17.58 -1.73
C ASP A 112 10.88 16.14 -1.83
N ILE A 113 12.09 15.96 -2.34
CA ILE A 113 12.70 14.65 -2.57
C ILE A 113 12.92 13.86 -1.26
N ASP A 114 13.07 14.55 -0.12
CA ASP A 114 13.17 13.95 1.21
C ASP A 114 11.89 13.21 1.63
N LYS A 115 10.79 13.39 0.89
CA LYS A 115 9.55 12.61 1.04
C LYS A 115 9.61 11.22 0.40
N ILE A 116 10.69 10.86 -0.28
CA ILE A 116 10.93 9.52 -0.81
C ILE A 116 11.87 8.76 0.12
N ILE A 117 11.44 7.57 0.58
CA ILE A 117 12.26 6.61 1.30
C ILE A 117 12.50 5.37 0.45
N PHE A 118 13.77 4.99 0.27
CA PHE A 118 14.12 3.75 -0.42
C PHE A 118 14.14 2.59 0.60
N ALA A 119 12.94 2.04 0.87
CA ALA A 119 12.69 1.15 2.00
C ALA A 119 13.01 -0.34 1.76
N ASN A 120 13.52 -0.72 0.61
CA ASN A 120 13.98 -2.10 0.40
C ASN A 120 15.33 -2.34 1.10
N PRO A 121 15.42 -3.27 2.10
CA PRO A 121 16.68 -3.56 2.79
C PRO A 121 17.78 -4.10 1.88
N TYR A 122 17.45 -4.79 0.79
CA TYR A 122 18.40 -5.33 -0.18
C TYR A 122 18.26 -4.65 -1.53
N LYS A 123 19.26 -3.84 -1.90
CA LYS A 123 19.23 -3.03 -3.12
C LYS A 123 20.33 -3.43 -4.10
N GLU A 124 20.05 -3.38 -5.39
CA GLU A 124 21.08 -3.47 -6.40
C GLU A 124 22.00 -2.25 -6.32
N SER A 125 23.31 -2.47 -6.53
CA SER A 125 24.32 -1.40 -6.51
C SER A 125 23.99 -0.25 -7.48
N SER A 126 23.47 -0.59 -8.66
CA SER A 126 23.02 0.38 -9.68
C SER A 126 21.84 1.25 -9.19
N SER A 127 20.95 0.65 -8.40
CA SER A 127 19.81 1.37 -7.81
C SER A 127 20.25 2.33 -6.70
N ILE A 128 21.25 1.94 -5.89
CA ILE A 128 21.85 2.83 -4.87
C ILE A 128 22.56 4.02 -5.53
N GLN A 129 23.35 3.76 -6.60
CA GLN A 129 24.00 4.82 -7.38
C GLN A 129 22.98 5.78 -8.01
N TYR A 130 21.90 5.23 -8.54
CA TYR A 130 20.82 6.03 -9.11
C TYR A 130 20.13 6.91 -8.05
N ALA A 131 19.76 6.36 -6.90
CA ALA A 131 19.18 7.12 -5.78
C ALA A 131 20.07 8.30 -5.40
N ARG A 132 21.40 8.07 -5.25
CA ARG A 132 22.38 9.13 -5.03
C ARG A 132 22.38 10.22 -6.11
N SER A 133 22.27 9.83 -7.38
CA SER A 133 22.37 10.77 -8.51
C SER A 133 21.19 11.75 -8.61
N ILE A 134 20.12 11.49 -7.87
CA ILE A 134 18.88 12.30 -7.83
C ILE A 134 18.50 12.69 -6.40
N ASP A 135 19.45 12.62 -5.46
CA ASP A 135 19.33 13.06 -4.07
C ASP A 135 18.22 12.36 -3.25
N VAL A 136 17.87 11.11 -3.60
CA VAL A 136 17.05 10.23 -2.75
C VAL A 136 17.94 9.66 -1.66
N ASP A 137 18.00 10.37 -0.54
CA ASP A 137 19.01 10.18 0.50
C ASP A 137 18.59 9.29 1.66
N THR A 138 17.28 9.03 1.85
CA THR A 138 16.81 8.19 2.96
C THR A 138 16.64 6.75 2.50
N THR A 139 17.29 5.81 3.20
CA THR A 139 17.21 4.37 2.85
C THR A 139 17.25 3.46 4.07
N VAL A 140 16.67 2.27 3.91
CA VAL A 140 16.58 1.23 4.93
C VAL A 140 17.62 0.14 4.68
N PHE A 141 18.17 -0.46 5.75
CA PHE A 141 19.06 -1.61 5.71
C PHE A 141 18.82 -2.53 6.91
N ASP A 142 19.28 -3.79 6.85
CA ASP A 142 19.19 -4.77 7.93
C ASP A 142 20.37 -5.79 7.92
N SER A 143 21.44 -5.50 7.18
CA SER A 143 22.58 -6.40 7.05
C SER A 143 23.91 -5.67 6.86
N GLU A 144 24.99 -6.34 7.22
CA GLU A 144 26.37 -5.85 7.09
C GLU A 144 26.75 -5.62 5.62
N ASP A 145 26.44 -6.56 4.72
CA ASP A 145 26.74 -6.44 3.30
C ASP A 145 26.05 -5.22 2.66
N GLU A 146 24.85 -4.89 3.11
CA GLU A 146 24.16 -3.69 2.65
C GLU A 146 24.89 -2.40 3.09
N LEU A 147 25.41 -2.36 4.32
CA LEU A 147 26.23 -1.23 4.80
C LEU A 147 27.48 -1.04 3.93
N TYR A 148 28.18 -2.11 3.56
CA TYR A 148 29.33 -2.02 2.65
C TYR A 148 28.94 -1.48 1.28
N LYS A 149 27.83 -1.92 0.71
CA LYS A 149 27.33 -1.38 -0.57
C LYS A 149 26.98 0.11 -0.45
N ILE A 150 26.29 0.49 0.60
CA ILE A 150 25.93 1.88 0.86
C ILE A 150 27.18 2.74 1.05
N LYS A 151 28.16 2.27 1.81
CA LYS A 151 29.44 2.98 1.98
C LYS A 151 30.13 3.24 0.66
N LEU A 152 30.08 2.30 -0.26
CA LEU A 152 30.73 2.42 -1.56
C LEU A 152 29.96 3.34 -2.52
N TYR A 153 28.64 3.24 -2.56
CA TYR A 153 27.84 3.84 -3.62
C TYR A 153 27.06 5.10 -3.19
N HIS A 154 26.69 5.21 -1.89
CA HIS A 154 25.93 6.35 -1.37
C HIS A 154 26.30 6.69 0.09
N PRO A 155 27.56 7.03 0.39
CA PRO A 155 28.10 7.13 1.76
C PRO A 155 27.49 8.26 2.61
N LYS A 156 26.75 9.19 2.02
CA LYS A 156 26.15 10.33 2.73
C LYS A 156 24.67 10.17 3.02
N CYS A 157 24.04 9.07 2.58
CA CYS A 157 22.60 8.89 2.77
C CYS A 157 22.24 8.76 4.26
N LYS A 158 20.98 9.02 4.55
CA LYS A 158 20.33 8.87 5.86
C LYS A 158 19.89 7.42 6.01
N LEU A 159 20.38 6.72 7.02
CA LEU A 159 20.15 5.29 7.22
C LEU A 159 19.12 5.03 8.30
N LEU A 160 18.15 4.18 8.00
CA LEU A 160 17.23 3.57 8.97
C LEU A 160 17.53 2.08 9.07
N LEU A 161 17.78 1.61 10.30
CA LEU A 161 17.93 0.19 10.56
C LEU A 161 16.54 -0.46 10.67
N ARG A 162 16.28 -1.47 9.85
CA ARG A 162 15.03 -2.25 9.93
C ARG A 162 15.12 -3.29 11.02
N LEU A 163 14.18 -3.24 11.96
CA LEU A 163 14.07 -4.20 13.05
C LEU A 163 13.20 -5.40 12.67
N LYS A 164 13.59 -6.56 13.19
CA LYS A 164 12.79 -7.78 13.15
C LYS A 164 11.82 -7.78 14.30
N VAL A 165 10.57 -7.53 14.00
CA VAL A 165 9.48 -7.49 14.97
C VAL A 165 8.59 -8.74 14.86
N ASP A 166 7.78 -9.00 15.89
CA ASP A 166 6.76 -10.05 15.85
C ASP A 166 5.68 -9.71 14.84
N ASP A 167 5.48 -10.58 13.85
CA ASP A 167 4.47 -10.46 12.79
C ASP A 167 3.60 -11.73 12.67
N GLN A 168 3.52 -12.54 13.75
CA GLN A 168 2.84 -13.83 13.73
C GLN A 168 1.33 -13.71 13.47
N ASN A 169 0.71 -12.58 13.83
CA ASN A 169 -0.71 -12.31 13.65
C ASN A 169 -1.02 -11.55 12.34
N SER A 170 -0.09 -11.54 11.38
CA SER A 170 -0.27 -10.91 10.08
C SER A 170 -0.47 -11.93 8.98
N LEU A 171 -1.24 -11.57 7.93
CA LEU A 171 -1.43 -12.43 6.76
C LEU A 171 -0.11 -12.68 6.02
N CYS A 172 0.62 -11.59 5.71
CA CYS A 172 1.93 -11.67 5.08
C CYS A 172 3.01 -11.32 6.10
N LYS A 173 3.81 -12.32 6.46
CA LYS A 173 4.88 -12.23 7.46
C LYS A 173 6.21 -11.88 6.80
N PHE A 174 6.88 -10.84 7.28
CA PHE A 174 8.14 -10.35 6.72
C PHE A 174 9.36 -10.69 7.56
N SER A 175 9.19 -10.98 8.85
CA SER A 175 10.26 -11.28 9.80
C SER A 175 11.10 -12.52 9.45
N LYS A 176 10.59 -13.39 8.57
CA LYS A 176 11.36 -14.54 8.03
C LYS A 176 12.50 -14.09 7.09
N LYS A 177 12.32 -12.95 6.41
CA LYS A 177 13.24 -12.46 5.37
C LYS A 177 13.99 -11.22 5.79
N PHE A 178 13.38 -10.35 6.58
CA PHE A 178 13.86 -9.01 6.84
C PHE A 178 13.95 -8.69 8.32
N GLY A 179 14.84 -7.75 8.63
CA GLY A 179 14.99 -7.12 9.92
C GLY A 179 16.06 -7.75 10.80
N ALA A 180 16.74 -6.92 11.57
CA ALA A 180 17.74 -7.29 12.59
C ALA A 180 17.06 -7.40 13.97
N ASP A 181 17.41 -8.40 14.75
CA ASP A 181 17.06 -8.45 16.17
C ASP A 181 17.90 -7.46 17.00
N GLU A 182 17.74 -7.44 18.33
CA GLU A 182 18.40 -6.45 19.17
C GLU A 182 19.92 -6.64 19.22
N ASP A 183 20.41 -7.89 19.22
CA ASP A 183 21.85 -8.19 19.24
C ASP A 183 22.46 -7.87 17.86
N GLU A 184 21.85 -8.30 16.78
CA GLU A 184 22.24 -7.94 15.41
C GLU A 184 22.23 -6.42 15.21
N SER A 185 21.23 -5.72 15.77
CA SER A 185 21.14 -4.27 15.71
C SER A 185 22.32 -3.57 16.37
N ARG A 186 22.78 -4.06 17.51
CA ARG A 186 23.95 -3.53 18.20
C ARG A 186 25.21 -3.63 17.34
N GLU A 187 25.45 -4.78 16.71
CA GLU A 187 26.62 -4.97 15.85
C GLU A 187 26.54 -4.11 14.57
N LEU A 188 25.36 -4.00 13.95
CA LEU A 188 25.15 -3.18 12.76
C LEU A 188 25.32 -1.68 13.06
N ILE A 189 24.82 -1.19 14.20
CA ILE A 189 25.00 0.20 14.64
C ILE A 189 26.49 0.51 14.89
N LYS A 190 27.20 -0.41 15.56
CA LYS A 190 28.64 -0.28 15.77
C LYS A 190 29.40 -0.24 14.45
N LEU A 191 29.09 -1.13 13.51
CA LEU A 191 29.70 -1.16 12.18
C LEU A 191 29.44 0.14 11.42
N ALA A 192 28.21 0.63 11.43
CA ALA A 192 27.85 1.89 10.77
C ALA A 192 28.66 3.08 11.32
N ARG A 193 28.88 3.13 12.67
CA ARG A 193 29.76 4.12 13.30
C ARG A 193 31.21 3.97 12.82
N ASP A 194 31.77 2.75 12.84
CA ASP A 194 33.16 2.48 12.45
C ASP A 194 33.40 2.81 10.97
N MET A 195 32.39 2.66 10.15
CA MET A 195 32.39 3.07 8.74
C MET A 195 32.09 4.58 8.54
N ASN A 196 31.83 5.35 9.59
CA ASN A 196 31.43 6.75 9.51
C ASN A 196 30.24 6.97 8.55
N LEU A 197 29.17 6.21 8.76
CA LEU A 197 27.90 6.33 8.04
C LEU A 197 26.89 7.14 8.88
N ASN A 198 25.91 7.74 8.21
CA ASN A 198 24.93 8.62 8.84
C ASN A 198 23.66 7.85 9.20
N MET A 199 23.60 7.26 10.39
CA MET A 199 22.36 6.63 10.89
C MET A 199 21.46 7.70 11.51
N THR A 200 20.23 7.78 11.00
CA THR A 200 19.25 8.79 11.42
C THR A 200 18.01 8.20 12.09
N GLY A 201 17.83 6.89 12.06
CA GLY A 201 16.65 6.31 12.66
C GLY A 201 16.50 4.79 12.52
N ILE A 202 15.29 4.36 12.83
CA ILE A 202 14.86 2.96 12.88
C ILE A 202 13.60 2.81 12.06
N SER A 203 13.45 1.65 11.44
CA SER A 203 12.23 1.22 10.73
C SER A 203 11.78 -0.14 11.23
N PHE A 204 10.48 -0.39 11.24
CA PHE A 204 9.93 -1.73 11.40
C PHE A 204 8.68 -1.93 10.53
N HIS A 205 8.22 -3.16 10.39
CA HIS A 205 6.97 -3.46 9.70
C HIS A 205 6.34 -4.71 10.31
N VAL A 206 5.13 -4.58 10.86
CA VAL A 206 4.40 -5.66 11.55
C VAL A 206 3.77 -6.69 10.61
N GLY A 207 4.03 -6.63 9.31
CA GLY A 207 3.44 -7.48 8.28
C GLY A 207 2.20 -6.87 7.63
N SER A 208 1.87 -7.31 6.41
CA SER A 208 0.64 -6.85 5.73
C SER A 208 -0.56 -7.60 6.26
N GLY A 209 -1.68 -6.89 6.48
CA GLY A 209 -2.89 -7.46 7.09
C GLY A 209 -2.65 -7.87 8.54
N CYS A 210 -2.13 -6.98 9.36
CA CYS A 210 -1.95 -7.17 10.80
C CYS A 210 -3.30 -7.05 11.52
N PHE A 211 -3.72 -8.11 12.23
CA PHE A 211 -4.98 -8.13 12.98
C PHE A 211 -4.82 -7.86 14.48
N ASP A 212 -3.58 -7.70 14.97
CA ASP A 212 -3.26 -7.43 16.37
C ASP A 212 -2.59 -6.07 16.52
N ALA A 213 -3.38 -5.07 16.92
CA ALA A 213 -2.91 -3.71 17.12
C ALA A 213 -1.79 -3.60 18.18
N THR A 214 -1.71 -4.54 19.13
CA THR A 214 -0.68 -4.53 20.19
C THR A 214 0.73 -4.79 19.66
N GLN A 215 0.85 -5.31 18.45
CA GLN A 215 2.16 -5.52 17.79
C GLN A 215 2.89 -4.19 17.54
N TYR A 216 2.17 -3.11 17.23
CA TYR A 216 2.78 -1.78 17.09
C TYR A 216 3.40 -1.28 18.41
N TYR A 217 2.68 -1.45 19.52
CA TYR A 217 3.21 -1.07 20.84
C TYR A 217 4.48 -1.86 21.20
N ARG A 218 4.47 -3.19 20.99
CA ARG A 218 5.64 -4.05 21.25
C ARG A 218 6.83 -3.69 20.34
N ALA A 219 6.55 -3.36 19.06
CA ALA A 219 7.59 -2.91 18.13
C ALA A 219 8.20 -1.57 18.57
N LEU A 220 7.39 -0.63 19.04
CA LEU A 220 7.84 0.66 19.58
C LEU A 220 8.68 0.49 20.85
N ASP A 221 8.34 -0.49 21.74
CA ASP A 221 9.17 -0.85 22.89
C ASP A 221 10.55 -1.38 22.46
N MET A 222 10.63 -2.20 21.41
CA MET A 222 11.93 -2.61 20.85
C MET A 222 12.69 -1.41 20.25
N CYS A 223 12.00 -0.53 19.50
CA CYS A 223 12.63 0.66 18.92
C CYS A 223 13.30 1.53 19.99
N GLN A 224 12.64 1.79 21.13
CA GLN A 224 13.22 2.63 22.18
C GLN A 224 14.50 2.03 22.78
N ARG A 225 14.60 0.70 22.89
CA ARG A 225 15.85 0.03 23.32
C ARG A 225 16.96 0.20 22.28
N VAL A 226 16.64 0.05 21.00
CA VAL A 226 17.63 0.26 19.91
C VAL A 226 18.00 1.73 19.76
N PHE A 227 17.10 2.68 20.04
CA PHE A 227 17.44 4.10 20.13
C PHE A 227 18.48 4.36 21.24
N ALA A 228 18.37 3.68 22.38
CA ALA A 228 19.35 3.78 23.46
C ALA A 228 20.71 3.22 23.01
N ILE A 229 20.74 2.09 22.28
CA ILE A 229 21.97 1.56 21.67
C ILE A 229 22.58 2.58 20.70
N GLY A 230 21.77 3.18 19.82
CA GLY A 230 22.25 4.22 18.90
C GLY A 230 22.95 5.38 19.64
N LYS A 231 22.36 5.83 20.74
CA LYS A 231 22.93 6.88 21.60
C LYS A 231 24.26 6.46 22.24
N GLU A 232 24.41 5.20 22.69
CA GLU A 232 25.67 4.67 23.22
C GLU A 232 26.81 4.78 22.20
N TYR A 233 26.50 4.60 20.91
CA TYR A 233 27.45 4.69 19.80
C TYR A 233 27.56 6.11 19.18
N GLY A 234 26.93 7.13 19.80
CA GLY A 234 27.06 8.53 19.42
C GLY A 234 26.11 9.01 18.32
N PHE A 235 25.10 8.20 17.96
CA PHE A 235 24.07 8.63 17.01
C PHE A 235 22.91 9.35 17.72
N THR A 236 22.34 10.33 17.04
CA THR A 236 21.07 10.95 17.42
C THR A 236 20.03 10.60 16.37
N PHE A 237 19.14 9.68 16.72
CA PHE A 237 18.07 9.28 15.81
C PHE A 237 16.97 10.34 15.82
N THR A 238 16.53 10.73 14.63
CA THR A 238 15.52 11.78 14.38
C THR A 238 14.37 11.29 13.51
N MET A 239 14.39 10.01 13.11
CA MET A 239 13.34 9.40 12.30
C MET A 239 12.94 8.03 12.87
N LEU A 240 11.63 7.82 12.95
CA LEU A 240 11.01 6.55 13.33
C LEU A 240 9.99 6.17 12.26
N ASP A 241 10.22 5.07 11.57
CA ASP A 241 9.32 4.52 10.58
C ASP A 241 8.58 3.31 11.15
N ILE A 242 7.27 3.42 11.27
CA ILE A 242 6.42 2.37 11.84
C ILE A 242 5.86 1.39 10.80
N GLY A 243 6.32 1.49 9.53
CA GLY A 243 5.96 0.61 8.44
C GLY A 243 4.50 0.67 8.03
N GLY A 244 4.03 -0.43 7.47
CA GLY A 244 2.64 -0.61 7.02
C GLY A 244 1.85 -1.59 7.91
N GLY A 245 0.83 -2.22 7.33
CA GLY A 245 -0.06 -3.17 8.02
C GLY A 245 -1.47 -2.65 8.28
N PHE A 246 -1.74 -1.38 7.96
CA PHE A 246 -3.03 -0.73 8.18
C PHE A 246 -4.14 -1.31 7.30
N PRO A 247 -5.37 -1.52 7.84
CA PRO A 247 -6.50 -2.01 7.08
C PRO A 247 -6.96 -1.03 6.01
N GLY A 248 -7.53 -1.53 4.90
CA GLY A 248 -7.98 -0.72 3.77
C GLY A 248 -9.47 -0.85 3.44
N TYR A 249 -10.26 -1.54 4.27
CA TYR A 249 -11.72 -1.64 4.13
C TYR A 249 -12.44 -0.67 5.07
N HIS A 250 -13.70 -0.35 4.75
CA HIS A 250 -14.57 0.50 5.57
C HIS A 250 -15.61 -0.28 6.38
N ASP A 251 -15.44 -1.58 6.53
CA ASP A 251 -16.28 -2.37 7.42
C ASP A 251 -15.97 -2.07 8.92
N ASP A 252 -16.91 -2.38 9.78
CA ASP A 252 -16.83 -2.10 11.22
C ASP A 252 -15.59 -2.75 11.87
N ILE A 253 -15.16 -3.91 11.38
CA ILE A 253 -14.00 -4.64 11.90
C ILE A 253 -12.73 -3.88 11.55
N SER A 254 -12.58 -3.47 10.30
CA SER A 254 -11.41 -2.72 9.82
C SER A 254 -11.32 -1.34 10.46
N MET A 255 -12.44 -0.63 10.60
CA MET A 255 -12.47 0.68 11.25
C MET A 255 -12.14 0.60 12.73
N LYS A 256 -12.64 -0.44 13.42
CA LYS A 256 -12.27 -0.71 14.81
C LYS A 256 -10.78 -1.01 14.93
N LEU A 257 -10.25 -1.88 14.06
CA LEU A 257 -8.81 -2.23 14.06
C LEU A 257 -7.94 -0.99 13.83
N LEU A 258 -8.31 -0.12 12.89
CA LEU A 258 -7.58 1.13 12.63
C LEU A 258 -7.52 2.01 13.88
N LYS A 259 -8.64 2.15 14.56
CA LYS A 259 -8.72 2.89 15.84
C LYS A 259 -7.88 2.23 16.94
N ASP A 260 -7.93 0.91 17.06
CA ASP A 260 -7.12 0.18 18.04
C ASP A 260 -5.62 0.34 17.74
N ILE A 261 -5.22 0.33 16.46
CA ILE A 261 -3.83 0.61 16.04
C ILE A 261 -3.42 2.02 16.45
N SER A 262 -4.26 3.04 16.19
CA SER A 262 -3.91 4.42 16.54
C SER A 262 -3.70 4.59 18.05
N ILE A 263 -4.53 3.96 18.87
CA ILE A 263 -4.39 3.96 20.34
C ILE A 263 -3.06 3.31 20.77
N GLN A 264 -2.70 2.17 20.19
CA GLN A 264 -1.46 1.46 20.54
C GLN A 264 -0.21 2.22 20.09
N VAL A 265 -0.26 2.83 18.90
CA VAL A 265 0.84 3.66 18.40
C VAL A 265 1.01 4.91 19.26
N GLU A 266 -0.08 5.65 19.52
CA GLU A 266 -0.02 6.84 20.38
C GLU A 266 0.52 6.50 21.76
N LYS A 267 0.01 5.43 22.38
CA LYS A 267 0.50 4.96 23.67
C LYS A 267 2.00 4.67 23.63
N GLY A 268 2.49 3.96 22.62
CA GLY A 268 3.94 3.66 22.48
C GLY A 268 4.79 4.92 22.26
N ILE A 269 4.31 5.88 21.46
CA ILE A 269 5.01 7.17 21.30
C ILE A 269 5.09 7.94 22.61
N VAL A 270 3.99 8.01 23.37
CA VAL A 270 3.97 8.69 24.66
C VAL A 270 4.87 7.99 25.67
N ASP A 271 4.73 6.67 25.84
CA ASP A 271 5.45 5.91 26.86
C ASP A 271 6.97 5.87 26.61
N PHE A 272 7.42 5.87 25.35
CA PHE A 272 8.82 5.59 25.04
C PHE A 272 9.62 6.78 24.48
N PHE A 273 8.96 7.77 23.89
CA PHE A 273 9.66 8.85 23.15
C PHE A 273 9.35 10.26 23.62
N LYS A 274 8.13 10.56 24.10
CA LYS A 274 7.66 11.91 24.39
C LYS A 274 8.56 12.70 25.37
N ASP A 275 9.09 12.05 26.40
CA ASP A 275 9.94 12.70 27.40
C ASP A 275 11.38 12.97 26.91
N LYS A 276 11.78 12.38 25.77
CA LYS A 276 13.15 12.40 25.24
C LYS A 276 13.27 13.18 23.93
N TYR A 277 12.15 13.34 23.23
CA TYR A 277 12.07 13.90 21.89
C TYR A 277 10.93 14.90 21.77
N PHE A 278 11.16 15.98 21.03
CA PHE A 278 10.08 16.76 20.46
C PHE A 278 9.48 15.98 19.28
N ILE A 279 8.20 15.57 19.38
CA ILE A 279 7.56 14.84 18.30
C ILE A 279 6.96 15.84 17.32
N LYS A 280 7.45 15.83 16.08
CA LYS A 280 7.00 16.72 15.01
C LYS A 280 5.48 16.58 14.82
N ASN A 281 4.75 17.70 14.82
CA ASN A 281 3.29 17.79 14.66
C ASN A 281 2.44 17.21 15.82
N TYR A 282 3.04 16.67 16.90
CA TYR A 282 2.28 16.12 18.03
C TYR A 282 1.91 17.19 19.06
N ASP A 283 2.86 18.02 19.44
CA ASP A 283 2.67 19.07 20.44
C ASP A 283 2.65 20.45 19.79
N ASN A 284 1.48 21.06 19.69
CA ASN A 284 1.38 22.42 19.15
C ASN A 284 2.02 23.51 20.06
N ASN A 285 2.45 23.19 21.30
CA ASN A 285 2.92 24.25 22.22
C ASN A 285 3.74 23.82 23.46
N ILE A 286 4.30 22.62 23.56
CA ILE A 286 5.13 22.28 24.73
C ILE A 286 6.53 21.92 24.27
N CYS A 287 7.44 22.89 24.34
CA CYS A 287 8.87 22.63 24.28
C CYS A 287 9.27 21.76 25.48
N VAL A 288 9.54 20.49 25.25
CA VAL A 288 10.48 19.75 26.07
C VAL A 288 11.81 20.42 25.81
N GLU A 289 12.51 20.87 26.77
CA GLU A 289 13.75 21.70 26.77
C GLU A 289 14.27 22.10 25.37
N GLU A 290 14.64 23.35 25.12
CA GLU A 290 15.15 23.90 23.82
C GLU A 290 16.25 23.05 23.15
N SER A 291 16.74 21.99 23.82
CA SER A 291 17.82 21.09 23.40
C SER A 291 17.34 19.68 22.93
N SER A 292 16.05 19.35 23.05
CA SER A 292 15.59 18.01 22.67
C SER A 292 15.57 17.81 21.16
N PRO A 293 16.10 16.68 20.63
CA PRO A 293 16.06 16.41 19.20
C PRO A 293 14.62 16.24 18.69
N CYS A 294 14.34 16.76 17.50
CA CYS A 294 13.05 16.59 16.85
C CYS A 294 12.95 15.17 16.24
N LEU A 295 11.91 14.42 16.59
CA LEU A 295 11.61 13.10 16.03
C LEU A 295 10.48 13.21 15.00
N THR A 296 10.77 12.85 13.75
CA THR A 296 9.77 12.66 12.71
C THR A 296 9.28 11.20 12.74
N VAL A 297 7.98 11.00 12.85
CA VAL A 297 7.37 9.68 12.75
C VAL A 297 6.74 9.54 11.37
N ILE A 298 7.12 8.50 10.63
CA ILE A 298 6.55 8.17 9.33
C ILE A 298 5.93 6.77 9.35
N ALA A 299 5.05 6.49 8.39
CA ALA A 299 4.48 5.17 8.17
C ALA A 299 4.41 4.86 6.67
N GLU A 300 4.30 3.58 6.31
CA GLU A 300 4.29 3.08 4.93
C GLU A 300 2.91 2.48 4.53
N PRO A 301 1.78 3.23 4.63
CA PRO A 301 0.47 2.72 4.23
C PRO A 301 0.42 2.47 2.72
N GLY A 302 0.12 1.23 2.32
CA GLY A 302 -0.15 0.86 0.93
C GLY A 302 -1.63 0.56 0.75
N ARG A 303 -2.06 -0.61 1.23
CA ARG A 303 -3.43 -1.11 1.19
C ARG A 303 -4.45 -0.08 1.67
N PHE A 304 -4.15 0.63 2.73
CA PHE A 304 -5.00 1.64 3.34
C PHE A 304 -5.55 2.65 2.31
N PHE A 305 -4.71 3.14 1.40
CA PHE A 305 -5.12 4.19 0.45
C PHE A 305 -5.91 3.65 -0.74
N VAL A 306 -5.67 2.41 -1.17
CA VAL A 306 -6.12 1.97 -2.51
C VAL A 306 -7.08 0.78 -2.49
N GLN A 307 -7.20 0.05 -1.38
CA GLN A 307 -8.00 -1.17 -1.33
C GLN A 307 -9.45 -0.91 -1.74
N SER A 308 -10.11 0.06 -1.10
CA SER A 308 -11.52 0.39 -1.28
C SER A 308 -11.81 1.21 -2.55
N SER A 309 -10.79 1.83 -3.14
CA SER A 309 -10.99 2.75 -4.27
C SER A 309 -11.20 2.07 -5.63
N HIS A 310 -10.97 0.76 -5.73
CA HIS A 310 -11.02 0.05 -7.02
C HIS A 310 -12.16 -0.95 -7.07
N THR A 311 -12.80 -0.98 -8.23
CA THR A 311 -13.72 -2.04 -8.63
C THR A 311 -13.22 -2.65 -9.93
N LEU A 312 -12.97 -3.96 -9.94
CA LEU A 312 -12.63 -4.70 -11.16
C LEU A 312 -13.93 -5.19 -11.83
N LEU A 313 -14.03 -5.02 -13.14
CA LEU A 313 -15.10 -5.59 -13.95
C LEU A 313 -14.53 -6.66 -14.87
N VAL A 314 -15.15 -7.83 -14.84
CA VAL A 314 -14.83 -8.99 -15.68
C VAL A 314 -16.08 -9.52 -16.35
N ASN A 315 -15.95 -10.16 -17.51
CA ASN A 315 -17.08 -10.81 -18.12
C ASN A 315 -16.87 -12.33 -18.30
N VAL A 316 -17.96 -13.06 -18.39
CA VAL A 316 -17.99 -14.51 -18.62
C VAL A 316 -17.69 -14.79 -20.09
N ILE A 317 -16.53 -15.37 -20.39
CA ILE A 317 -16.12 -15.75 -21.75
C ILE A 317 -16.39 -17.22 -22.06
N GLY A 318 -16.63 -18.03 -21.04
CA GLY A 318 -16.92 -19.45 -21.21
C GLY A 318 -17.79 -20.01 -20.09
N LYS A 319 -18.61 -21.01 -20.42
CA LYS A 319 -19.50 -21.69 -19.48
C LYS A 319 -19.52 -23.18 -19.75
N LYS A 320 -19.36 -23.98 -18.72
CA LYS A 320 -19.52 -25.42 -18.74
C LYS A 320 -20.37 -25.88 -17.55
N ILE A 321 -21.26 -26.82 -17.77
CA ILE A 321 -22.06 -27.41 -16.70
C ILE A 321 -21.54 -28.82 -16.44
N ARG A 322 -21.23 -29.12 -15.18
CA ARG A 322 -20.89 -30.46 -14.71
C ARG A 322 -22.05 -31.00 -13.88
N ASN A 323 -22.47 -32.23 -14.19
CA ASN A 323 -23.44 -32.92 -13.38
C ASN A 323 -22.76 -34.16 -12.78
N LYS A 324 -22.73 -34.23 -11.45
CA LYS A 324 -22.19 -35.38 -10.73
C LYS A 324 -23.14 -35.73 -9.59
N ASP A 325 -23.59 -36.99 -9.56
CA ASP A 325 -24.45 -37.54 -8.50
C ASP A 325 -25.73 -36.70 -8.24
N GLY A 326 -26.29 -36.12 -9.32
CA GLY A 326 -27.47 -35.27 -9.26
C GLY A 326 -27.21 -33.81 -8.86
N HIS A 327 -25.97 -33.47 -8.56
CA HIS A 327 -25.55 -32.08 -8.25
C HIS A 327 -25.06 -31.39 -9.52
N LYS A 328 -25.58 -30.18 -9.76
CA LYS A 328 -25.24 -29.33 -10.90
C LYS A 328 -24.21 -28.28 -10.43
N THR A 329 -23.03 -28.31 -11.04
CA THR A 329 -21.96 -27.32 -10.79
C THR A 329 -21.68 -26.53 -12.06
N PHE A 330 -21.72 -25.21 -11.98
CA PHE A 330 -21.35 -24.33 -13.07
C PHE A 330 -19.87 -24.04 -13.06
N CYS A 331 -19.22 -24.14 -14.21
CA CYS A 331 -17.83 -23.72 -14.41
C CYS A 331 -17.80 -22.52 -15.35
N TYR A 332 -17.37 -21.38 -14.85
CA TYR A 332 -17.25 -20.15 -15.62
C TYR A 332 -15.79 -19.84 -15.90
N SER A 333 -15.46 -19.42 -17.12
CA SER A 333 -14.19 -18.77 -17.44
C SER A 333 -14.43 -17.29 -17.62
N MET A 334 -13.63 -16.48 -16.94
CA MET A 334 -13.68 -15.02 -17.01
C MET A 334 -12.51 -14.48 -17.82
N ASN A 335 -12.60 -13.23 -18.28
CA ASN A 335 -11.56 -12.58 -19.09
C ASN A 335 -10.42 -11.95 -18.27
N ASP A 336 -10.33 -12.26 -16.97
CA ASP A 336 -9.17 -12.01 -16.09
C ASP A 336 -9.06 -13.15 -15.07
N GLY A 337 -7.85 -13.38 -14.53
CA GLY A 337 -7.56 -14.51 -13.67
C GLY A 337 -6.35 -14.30 -12.76
N ILE A 338 -5.81 -15.40 -12.19
CA ILE A 338 -4.69 -15.33 -11.23
C ILE A 338 -3.37 -14.84 -11.84
N TYR A 339 -3.20 -14.91 -13.15
CA TYR A 339 -2.06 -14.33 -13.86
C TYR A 339 -2.24 -12.83 -14.12
N GLY A 340 -3.47 -12.34 -14.05
CA GLY A 340 -3.85 -10.94 -14.09
C GLY A 340 -4.12 -10.37 -12.69
N SER A 341 -5.27 -9.74 -12.51
CA SER A 341 -5.62 -9.01 -11.29
C SER A 341 -5.87 -9.92 -10.08
N PHE A 342 -6.29 -11.16 -10.30
CA PHE A 342 -6.55 -12.12 -9.22
C PHE A 342 -5.28 -12.77 -8.65
N ASN A 343 -4.08 -12.35 -9.06
CA ASN A 343 -2.81 -12.77 -8.45
C ASN A 343 -2.78 -12.56 -6.93
N CYS A 344 -3.56 -11.62 -6.42
CA CYS A 344 -3.72 -11.35 -4.98
C CYS A 344 -4.21 -12.56 -4.17
N ILE A 345 -4.88 -13.52 -4.81
CA ILE A 345 -5.29 -14.79 -4.16
C ILE A 345 -4.04 -15.58 -3.77
N VAL A 346 -3.05 -15.63 -4.67
CA VAL A 346 -1.80 -16.39 -4.48
C VAL A 346 -0.80 -15.63 -3.62
N PHE A 347 -0.58 -14.35 -3.90
CA PHE A 347 0.52 -13.57 -3.31
C PHE A 347 0.12 -12.78 -2.06
N ASP A 348 -1.17 -12.52 -1.86
CA ASP A 348 -1.68 -11.67 -0.76
C ASP A 348 -2.82 -12.35 0.03
N HIS A 349 -3.14 -13.62 -0.30
CA HIS A 349 -4.15 -14.44 0.39
C HIS A 349 -5.55 -13.80 0.45
N GLN A 350 -5.88 -12.93 -0.51
CA GLN A 350 -7.20 -12.32 -0.61
C GLN A 350 -8.25 -13.34 -1.03
N LYS A 351 -9.50 -13.04 -0.64
CA LYS A 351 -10.69 -13.80 -1.04
C LYS A 351 -11.66 -12.84 -1.74
N PRO A 352 -11.48 -12.59 -3.04
CA PRO A 352 -12.33 -11.66 -3.78
C PRO A 352 -13.79 -12.06 -3.76
N GLN A 353 -14.68 -11.07 -3.59
CA GLN A 353 -16.12 -11.26 -3.72
C GLN A 353 -16.51 -10.99 -5.17
N ILE A 354 -17.02 -12.00 -5.87
CA ILE A 354 -17.49 -11.89 -7.25
C ILE A 354 -19.01 -11.68 -7.22
N LEU A 355 -19.46 -10.54 -7.74
CA LEU A 355 -20.87 -10.14 -7.75
C LEU A 355 -21.35 -9.98 -9.20
N PRO A 356 -22.47 -10.57 -9.59
CA PRO A 356 -23.09 -10.30 -10.88
C PRO A 356 -23.44 -8.83 -11.02
N TYR A 357 -23.20 -8.24 -12.21
CA TYR A 357 -23.57 -6.85 -12.46
C TYR A 357 -25.08 -6.66 -12.49
N ASN A 358 -25.80 -7.58 -13.12
CA ASN A 358 -27.26 -7.57 -13.13
C ASN A 358 -27.77 -8.35 -11.91
N GLU A 359 -28.38 -7.63 -10.97
CA GLU A 359 -29.12 -8.28 -9.90
C GLU A 359 -30.28 -9.10 -10.49
N ARG A 360 -30.48 -10.28 -9.95
CA ARG A 360 -31.59 -11.15 -10.32
C ARG A 360 -32.08 -11.96 -9.14
N ASP A 361 -33.38 -12.09 -9.08
CA ASP A 361 -34.02 -13.05 -8.19
C ASP A 361 -33.83 -14.47 -8.77
N GLY A 362 -33.44 -15.41 -7.93
CA GLY A 362 -33.27 -16.79 -8.36
C GLY A 362 -32.43 -17.64 -7.43
N GLU A 363 -32.26 -18.89 -7.80
CA GLU A 363 -31.39 -19.82 -7.07
C GLU A 363 -29.92 -19.54 -7.37
N ASN A 364 -29.10 -19.64 -6.36
CA ASN A 364 -27.65 -19.69 -6.50
C ASN A 364 -27.21 -21.16 -6.61
N TYR A 365 -26.22 -21.39 -7.44
CA TYR A 365 -25.67 -22.71 -7.73
C TYR A 365 -24.21 -22.76 -7.36
N GLU A 366 -23.75 -23.92 -6.90
CA GLU A 366 -22.35 -24.20 -6.74
C GLU A 366 -21.61 -23.91 -8.05
N SER A 367 -20.56 -23.08 -7.95
CA SER A 367 -19.84 -22.61 -9.12
C SER A 367 -18.33 -22.63 -8.90
N ILE A 368 -17.60 -22.84 -10.01
CA ILE A 368 -16.14 -22.73 -10.09
C ILE A 368 -15.83 -21.62 -11.08
N VAL A 369 -14.94 -20.71 -10.71
CA VAL A 369 -14.54 -19.60 -11.56
C VAL A 369 -13.06 -19.76 -11.93
N PHE A 370 -12.79 -19.73 -13.23
CA PHE A 370 -11.47 -19.81 -13.84
C PHE A 370 -11.12 -18.49 -14.52
N GLY A 371 -9.80 -18.20 -14.64
CA GLY A 371 -9.30 -17.16 -15.54
C GLY A 371 -9.25 -17.62 -17.01
N PRO A 372 -8.72 -16.74 -17.88
CA PRO A 372 -8.74 -16.95 -19.32
C PRO A 372 -7.56 -17.79 -19.85
N THR A 373 -6.54 -18.08 -19.04
CA THR A 373 -5.30 -18.68 -19.52
C THR A 373 -5.44 -20.19 -19.77
N CYS A 374 -4.46 -20.76 -20.49
CA CYS A 374 -4.42 -22.20 -20.76
C CYS A 374 -3.86 -23.02 -19.59
N ASP A 375 -3.51 -22.39 -18.48
CA ASP A 375 -3.01 -23.09 -17.30
C ASP A 375 -4.18 -23.54 -16.41
N SER A 376 -4.15 -24.79 -15.99
CA SER A 376 -5.15 -25.37 -15.07
C SER A 376 -5.10 -24.74 -13.67
N MET A 377 -3.99 -24.12 -13.29
CA MET A 377 -3.87 -23.37 -12.05
C MET A 377 -4.63 -22.04 -12.05
N ASP A 378 -5.04 -21.56 -13.21
CA ASP A 378 -5.79 -20.30 -13.35
C ASP A 378 -7.21 -20.43 -12.80
N THR A 379 -7.31 -20.77 -11.54
CA THR A 379 -8.55 -20.95 -10.78
C THR A 379 -8.71 -19.81 -9.78
N VAL A 380 -9.73 -18.99 -10.00
CA VAL A 380 -10.06 -17.83 -9.17
C VAL A 380 -10.80 -18.28 -7.90
N CYS A 381 -11.77 -19.17 -8.04
CA CYS A 381 -12.53 -19.71 -6.92
C CYS A 381 -13.14 -21.07 -7.25
N GLU A 382 -13.02 -22.03 -6.32
CA GLU A 382 -13.55 -23.39 -6.51
C GLU A 382 -14.94 -23.62 -5.89
N ASN A 383 -15.37 -22.81 -4.91
CA ASN A 383 -16.59 -23.00 -4.15
C ASN A 383 -17.29 -21.67 -3.92
N ILE A 384 -17.95 -21.14 -4.95
CA ILE A 384 -18.74 -19.90 -4.86
C ILE A 384 -20.20 -20.18 -5.23
N GLN A 385 -21.12 -19.51 -4.55
CA GLN A 385 -22.54 -19.55 -4.88
C GLN A 385 -22.87 -18.39 -5.81
N LEU A 386 -23.22 -18.69 -7.08
CA LEU A 386 -23.58 -17.69 -8.08
C LEU A 386 -24.92 -18.07 -8.73
N PRO A 387 -25.72 -17.06 -9.13
CA PRO A 387 -26.83 -17.34 -10.02
C PRO A 387 -26.33 -17.89 -11.36
N GLU A 388 -27.19 -18.51 -12.16
CA GLU A 388 -26.79 -18.94 -13.50
C GLU A 388 -26.45 -17.74 -14.39
N LEU A 389 -25.15 -17.62 -14.76
CA LEU A 389 -24.64 -16.57 -15.63
C LEU A 389 -24.64 -17.01 -17.10
N ALA A 390 -24.85 -16.06 -18.01
CA ALA A 390 -24.70 -16.25 -19.44
C ALA A 390 -23.30 -15.83 -19.93
N ILE A 391 -22.88 -16.35 -21.07
CA ILE A 391 -21.68 -15.87 -21.77
C ILE A 391 -21.87 -14.39 -22.17
N GLY A 392 -20.86 -13.56 -21.95
CA GLY A 392 -20.91 -12.10 -22.16
C GLY A 392 -21.47 -11.33 -20.97
N GLU A 393 -21.94 -12.00 -19.93
CA GLU A 393 -22.44 -11.35 -18.73
C GLU A 393 -21.30 -10.81 -17.86
N TRP A 394 -21.48 -9.62 -17.28
CA TRP A 394 -20.48 -8.96 -16.46
C TRP A 394 -20.66 -9.26 -14.99
N CYS A 395 -19.52 -9.35 -14.30
CA CYS A 395 -19.41 -9.38 -12.85
C CYS A 395 -18.48 -8.27 -12.41
N PHE A 396 -18.65 -7.81 -11.18
CA PHE A 396 -17.75 -6.85 -10.57
C PHE A 396 -17.19 -7.36 -9.25
N ILE A 397 -15.98 -6.90 -8.93
CA ILE A 397 -15.25 -7.25 -7.73
C ILE A 397 -14.89 -5.93 -7.03
N PRO A 398 -15.60 -5.57 -5.95
CA PRO A 398 -15.33 -4.34 -5.19
C PRO A 398 -14.08 -4.47 -4.33
N ASN A 399 -13.56 -3.32 -3.86
CA ASN A 399 -12.42 -3.25 -2.95
C ASN A 399 -11.18 -4.00 -3.47
N PHE A 400 -10.85 -3.82 -4.72
CA PHE A 400 -9.85 -4.64 -5.43
C PHE A 400 -8.63 -3.84 -5.88
N GLY A 401 -8.14 -2.88 -5.03
CA GLY A 401 -7.07 -1.96 -5.40
C GLY A 401 -5.68 -2.33 -4.90
N ALA A 402 -5.58 -3.16 -3.86
CA ALA A 402 -4.30 -3.48 -3.24
C ALA A 402 -3.72 -4.81 -3.73
N TYR A 403 -2.47 -4.80 -4.19
CA TYR A 403 -1.70 -5.99 -4.62
C TYR A 403 -2.36 -6.80 -5.73
N THR A 404 -3.13 -6.15 -6.59
CA THR A 404 -3.81 -6.75 -7.75
C THR A 404 -3.03 -6.49 -9.03
N VAL A 405 -2.96 -5.23 -9.49
CA VAL A 405 -2.26 -4.86 -10.74
C VAL A 405 -0.74 -4.91 -10.61
N ALA A 406 -0.20 -4.81 -9.39
CA ALA A 406 1.25 -4.72 -9.15
C ALA A 406 2.02 -5.98 -9.58
N ALA A 407 1.42 -7.15 -9.40
CA ALA A 407 2.03 -8.44 -9.74
C ALA A 407 1.37 -9.13 -10.98
N ALA A 408 0.50 -8.43 -11.70
CA ALA A 408 -0.08 -8.92 -12.94
C ALA A 408 1.00 -9.13 -14.01
N SER A 409 0.89 -10.23 -14.74
CA SER A 409 1.83 -10.63 -15.81
C SER A 409 1.16 -10.60 -17.18
N ASP A 410 1.96 -10.70 -18.23
CA ASP A 410 1.50 -10.84 -19.60
C ASP A 410 1.46 -12.31 -20.06
N PHE A 411 1.22 -13.24 -19.12
CA PHE A 411 1.16 -14.68 -19.43
C PHE A 411 0.08 -14.98 -20.47
N ASN A 412 0.36 -15.86 -21.42
CA ASN A 412 -0.43 -16.16 -22.62
C ASN A 412 -0.75 -14.91 -23.49
N GLY A 413 -0.03 -13.82 -23.33
CA GLY A 413 -0.23 -12.58 -24.11
C GLY A 413 -1.42 -11.73 -23.64
N PHE A 414 -2.01 -12.01 -22.47
CA PHE A 414 -3.03 -11.15 -21.88
C PHE A 414 -2.36 -9.89 -21.30
N SER A 415 -2.81 -8.72 -21.75
CA SER A 415 -2.23 -7.44 -21.34
C SER A 415 -2.81 -6.96 -20.01
N LYS A 416 -2.07 -6.06 -19.32
CA LYS A 416 -2.58 -5.33 -18.17
C LYS A 416 -3.87 -4.57 -18.51
N LEU A 417 -4.77 -4.52 -17.54
CA LEU A 417 -6.11 -3.96 -17.73
C LEU A 417 -6.09 -2.42 -17.81
N ARG A 418 -7.02 -1.88 -18.59
CA ARG A 418 -7.30 -0.44 -18.62
C ARG A 418 -8.02 -0.02 -17.35
N ALA A 419 -7.81 1.23 -16.93
CA ALA A 419 -8.55 1.87 -15.84
C ALA A 419 -9.36 3.06 -16.34
N PHE A 420 -10.55 3.24 -15.77
CA PHE A 420 -11.35 4.45 -15.84
C PHE A 420 -11.32 5.14 -14.48
N TYR A 421 -11.06 6.43 -14.47
CA TYR A 421 -10.97 7.20 -13.25
C TYR A 421 -12.25 8.01 -13.03
N ILE A 422 -12.73 8.01 -11.80
CA ILE A 422 -13.91 8.74 -11.38
C ILE A 422 -13.61 9.57 -10.13
N LEU A 423 -14.32 10.66 -9.95
CA LEU A 423 -14.30 11.46 -8.73
C LEU A 423 -15.72 11.50 -8.14
N ASN A 424 -15.97 10.69 -7.12
CA ASN A 424 -17.26 10.62 -6.43
C ASN A 424 -17.09 10.86 -4.93
#